data_cdaff01cb0a6f94ba2d0a8a6b2653e8d
#
_entry.id   cdaff01cb0a6f94ba2d0a8a6b2653e8d
#
_cell.length_a   1.000
_cell.length_b   1.000
_cell.length_c   1.000
_cell.angle_alpha   90.00
_cell.angle_beta   90.00
_cell.angle_gamma   90.00
#
_symmetry.space_group_name_H-M   'P 1'
#
loop_
_entity.id
_entity.type
_entity.pdbx_description
1 polymer ?
#
loop_
_entity_poly.entity_id
_entity_poly.type
_entity_poly.pdbx_seq_one_letter_code
_entity_poly.pdbx_strand_id
1 'polypeptide(L)'
;FGGFKGVIEGKTEMFEYLTQNYGHIILNNDDDLQIKNCKGDLAVTFGEKLDSEFVYNYFKVDDKLIIESDNYEFRSNIYGDFNFSNLASSITIGKFLDLTNDEIQKGLDLFENDSNRSEIIKFGSNKIFLDAYNANPTSIKAAILNFDKEITANKILVLGDMFELGKYADKEHQNVVDLIDYKNYKKVYLVGNNFYKCKTEEIKIEKFRSVDEMTKSVNLNDFDSMNILIKGSRGIGLEKLVNY
;
A
#
# COMPACT_ATOMS: atom_id res chain seq x y z
N PHE A 1 -15.63 -1.95 -13.47
CA PHE A 1 -14.79 -1.74 -14.66
C PHE A 1 -14.68 -2.97 -15.58
N GLY A 2 -15.34 -4.11 -15.31
CA GLY A 2 -15.26 -5.28 -16.19
C GLY A 2 -13.94 -6.07 -16.13
N GLY A 3 -13.21 -6.01 -15.01
CA GLY A 3 -11.93 -6.70 -14.80
C GLY A 3 -10.71 -5.85 -15.14
N PHE A 4 -9.53 -6.50 -15.16
CA PHE A 4 -8.24 -5.81 -15.33
C PHE A 4 -8.17 -4.96 -16.62
N LYS A 5 -8.70 -5.50 -17.74
CA LYS A 5 -8.74 -4.78 -19.01
C LYS A 5 -9.57 -3.49 -18.91
N GLY A 6 -10.75 -3.55 -18.31
CA GLY A 6 -11.61 -2.39 -18.11
C GLY A 6 -11.00 -1.35 -17.15
N VAL A 7 -10.18 -1.78 -16.18
CA VAL A 7 -9.42 -0.84 -15.34
C VAL A 7 -8.36 -0.09 -16.17
N ILE A 8 -7.64 -0.79 -17.06
CA ILE A 8 -6.68 -0.15 -17.96
C ILE A 8 -7.41 0.85 -18.86
N GLU A 9 -8.48 0.43 -19.53
CA GLU A 9 -9.28 1.28 -20.43
C GLU A 9 -9.74 2.55 -19.69
N GLY A 10 -10.39 2.42 -18.52
CA GLY A 10 -10.87 3.58 -17.78
C GLY A 10 -9.77 4.53 -17.25
N LYS A 11 -8.58 4.00 -16.93
CA LYS A 11 -7.47 4.87 -16.52
C LYS A 11 -6.77 5.55 -17.70
N THR A 12 -6.74 4.93 -18.87
CA THR A 12 -6.13 5.49 -20.08
C THR A 12 -6.99 6.55 -20.75
N GLU A 13 -8.31 6.58 -20.49
CA GLU A 13 -9.19 7.69 -20.91
C GLU A 13 -8.64 9.06 -20.48
N MET A 14 -8.03 9.14 -19.29
CA MET A 14 -7.40 10.38 -18.83
C MET A 14 -6.20 10.78 -19.72
N PHE A 15 -5.37 9.83 -20.13
CA PHE A 15 -4.24 10.11 -21.03
C PHE A 15 -4.72 10.61 -22.39
N GLU A 16 -5.77 9.99 -22.94
CA GLU A 16 -6.38 10.40 -24.21
C GLU A 16 -6.95 11.82 -24.10
N TYR A 17 -7.69 12.11 -23.04
CA TYR A 17 -8.25 13.42 -22.78
C TYR A 17 -7.15 14.49 -22.68
N LEU A 18 -6.10 14.25 -21.88
CA LEU A 18 -5.01 15.21 -21.72
C LEU A 18 -4.26 15.42 -23.02
N THR A 19 -3.99 14.36 -23.78
CA THR A 19 -3.33 14.47 -25.10
C THR A 19 -4.15 15.32 -26.09
N GLN A 20 -5.47 15.12 -26.13
CA GLN A 20 -6.36 15.88 -27.01
C GLN A 20 -6.50 17.36 -26.60
N ASN A 21 -6.29 17.69 -25.33
CA ASN A 21 -6.45 19.02 -24.77
C ASN A 21 -5.10 19.69 -24.42
N TYR A 22 -3.98 19.19 -24.97
CA TYR A 22 -2.63 19.73 -24.72
C TYR A 22 -2.26 19.78 -23.24
N GLY A 23 -2.78 18.82 -22.44
CA GLY A 23 -2.46 18.68 -21.04
C GLY A 23 -1.16 17.91 -20.82
N HIS A 24 -0.45 18.23 -19.75
CA HIS A 24 0.74 17.50 -19.34
C HIS A 24 0.37 16.20 -18.60
N ILE A 25 1.18 15.17 -18.79
CA ILE A 25 1.02 13.87 -18.16
C ILE A 25 2.29 13.56 -17.35
N ILE A 26 2.17 13.37 -16.05
CA ILE A 26 3.28 12.88 -15.23
C ILE A 26 3.23 11.35 -15.25
N LEU A 27 4.24 10.72 -15.81
CA LEU A 27 4.25 9.32 -16.20
C LEU A 27 5.34 8.53 -15.46
N ASN A 28 4.96 7.45 -14.78
CA ASN A 28 5.92 6.55 -14.19
C ASN A 28 6.58 5.67 -15.26
N ASN A 29 7.88 5.89 -15.53
CA ASN A 29 8.65 5.16 -16.53
C ASN A 29 8.96 3.71 -16.12
N ASP A 30 8.85 3.39 -14.83
CA ASP A 30 9.02 2.03 -14.32
C ASP A 30 7.75 1.18 -14.48
N ASP A 31 6.61 1.79 -14.82
CA ASP A 31 5.35 1.11 -15.08
C ASP A 31 5.14 0.90 -16.59
N ASP A 32 5.47 -0.29 -17.08
CA ASP A 32 5.33 -0.63 -18.51
C ASP A 32 3.90 -0.52 -19.03
N LEU A 33 2.87 -0.62 -18.16
CA LEU A 33 1.48 -0.43 -18.58
C LEU A 33 1.19 1.05 -18.84
N GLN A 34 1.71 1.96 -18.02
CA GLN A 34 1.58 3.39 -18.27
C GLN A 34 2.30 3.78 -19.55
N ILE A 35 3.55 3.36 -19.73
CA ILE A 35 4.35 3.64 -20.94
C ILE A 35 3.65 3.14 -22.19
N LYS A 36 3.16 1.89 -22.18
CA LYS A 36 2.48 1.28 -23.32
C LYS A 36 1.20 2.01 -23.73
N ASN A 37 0.47 2.56 -22.77
CA ASN A 37 -0.85 3.12 -22.99
C ASN A 37 -0.87 4.66 -23.06
N CYS A 38 0.23 5.34 -22.72
CA CYS A 38 0.38 6.78 -22.90
C CYS A 38 0.97 7.07 -24.28
N LYS A 39 0.27 7.84 -25.09
CA LYS A 39 0.70 8.28 -26.46
C LYS A 39 0.84 9.80 -26.54
N GLY A 40 0.88 10.48 -25.41
CA GLY A 40 0.94 11.94 -25.37
C GLY A 40 2.36 12.47 -25.53
N ASP A 41 2.56 13.45 -26.39
CA ASP A 41 3.87 14.10 -26.63
C ASP A 41 4.29 15.03 -25.47
N LEU A 42 3.38 15.35 -24.55
CA LEU A 42 3.63 16.20 -23.38
C LEU A 42 3.74 15.38 -22.08
N ALA A 43 4.29 14.18 -22.17
CA ALA A 43 4.54 13.34 -21.01
C ALA A 43 5.90 13.68 -20.38
N VAL A 44 5.87 14.01 -19.10
CA VAL A 44 7.04 14.15 -18.23
C VAL A 44 7.25 12.83 -17.51
N THR A 45 8.39 12.19 -17.69
CA THR A 45 8.65 10.86 -17.14
C THR A 45 9.46 10.92 -15.84
N PHE A 46 9.15 10.00 -14.91
CA PHE A 46 9.93 9.81 -13.69
C PHE A 46 10.11 8.33 -13.39
N GLY A 47 11.15 7.98 -12.65
CA GLY A 47 11.38 6.61 -12.19
C GLY A 47 12.83 6.33 -11.85
N GLU A 48 13.16 5.05 -11.62
CA GLU A 48 14.53 4.57 -11.41
C GLU A 48 15.27 4.37 -12.75
N LYS A 49 14.54 4.20 -13.86
CA LYS A 49 15.12 4.01 -15.19
C LYS A 49 15.88 5.28 -15.63
N LEU A 50 17.12 5.09 -16.13
CA LEU A 50 18.02 6.19 -16.50
C LEU A 50 17.56 7.01 -17.70
N ASP A 51 16.62 6.53 -18.48
CA ASP A 51 15.98 7.24 -19.60
C ASP A 51 14.75 8.05 -19.20
N SER A 52 14.44 8.11 -17.88
CA SER A 52 13.43 9.02 -17.34
C SER A 52 13.93 10.46 -17.37
N GLU A 53 13.01 11.42 -17.55
CA GLU A 53 13.35 12.85 -17.45
C GLU A 53 13.78 13.23 -16.03
N PHE A 54 13.09 12.67 -15.01
CA PHE A 54 13.48 12.76 -13.62
C PHE A 54 13.88 11.38 -13.10
N VAL A 55 15.17 11.17 -12.89
CA VAL A 55 15.72 9.92 -12.36
C VAL A 55 15.81 10.02 -10.85
N TYR A 56 15.28 9.00 -10.17
CA TYR A 56 15.28 8.90 -8.73
C TYR A 56 15.91 7.58 -8.28
N ASN A 57 16.72 7.67 -7.23
CA ASN A 57 17.11 6.53 -6.42
C ASN A 57 16.44 6.64 -5.05
N TYR A 58 16.37 5.55 -4.32
CA TYR A 58 15.88 5.60 -2.94
C TYR A 58 16.65 4.67 -2.02
N PHE A 59 16.64 5.02 -0.76
CA PHE A 59 17.10 4.18 0.33
C PHE A 59 16.24 4.42 1.57
N LYS A 60 16.49 3.67 2.64
CA LYS A 60 15.71 3.80 3.89
C LYS A 60 16.60 4.21 5.05
N VAL A 61 16.09 5.11 5.88
CA VAL A 61 16.66 5.46 7.19
C VAL A 61 15.52 5.30 8.21
N ASP A 62 15.73 4.46 9.21
CA ASP A 62 14.71 4.13 10.22
C ASP A 62 13.35 3.70 9.59
N ASP A 63 13.43 2.85 8.56
CA ASP A 63 12.29 2.38 7.74
C ASP A 63 11.60 3.46 6.89
N LYS A 64 11.97 4.73 6.97
CA LYS A 64 11.42 5.82 6.18
C LYS A 64 12.12 5.95 4.84
N LEU A 65 11.36 6.25 3.80
CA LEU A 65 11.88 6.46 2.45
C LEU A 65 12.60 7.81 2.35
N ILE A 66 13.80 7.76 1.78
CA ILE A 66 14.57 8.91 1.32
C ILE A 66 14.69 8.79 -0.19
N ILE A 67 14.34 9.82 -0.92
CA ILE A 67 14.48 9.89 -2.39
C ILE A 67 15.68 10.76 -2.72
N GLU A 68 16.59 10.24 -3.54
CA GLU A 68 17.76 10.96 -4.03
C GLU A 68 17.59 11.34 -5.50
N SER A 69 17.82 12.61 -5.84
CA SER A 69 17.86 13.13 -7.21
C SER A 69 18.72 14.40 -7.26
N ASP A 70 19.56 14.52 -8.28
CA ASP A 70 20.37 15.73 -8.57
C ASP A 70 21.22 16.20 -7.36
N ASN A 71 21.81 15.26 -6.61
CA ASN A 71 22.57 15.51 -5.37
C ASN A 71 21.74 16.13 -4.23
N TYR A 72 20.42 15.96 -4.24
CA TYR A 72 19.52 16.35 -3.16
C TYR A 72 18.82 15.13 -2.59
N GLU A 73 18.68 15.07 -1.26
CA GLU A 73 17.96 14.03 -0.54
C GLU A 73 16.61 14.58 -0.06
N PHE A 74 15.53 14.10 -0.65
CA PHE A 74 14.18 14.37 -0.17
C PHE A 74 13.83 13.38 0.94
N ARG A 75 13.67 13.86 2.15
CA ARG A 75 13.34 13.08 3.33
C ARG A 75 11.83 13.04 3.53
N SER A 76 11.30 11.87 3.83
CA SER A 76 9.87 11.72 4.07
C SER A 76 9.57 11.02 5.38
N ASN A 77 8.32 11.14 5.84
CA ASN A 77 7.77 10.35 6.93
C ASN A 77 6.99 9.13 6.43
N ILE A 78 7.22 8.72 5.17
CA ILE A 78 6.51 7.62 4.49
C ILE A 78 7.34 6.34 4.60
N TYR A 79 6.68 5.22 4.85
CA TYR A 79 7.28 3.91 5.02
C TYR A 79 6.98 3.00 3.84
N GLY A 80 7.91 2.06 3.59
CA GLY A 80 7.74 0.97 2.62
C GLY A 80 8.07 1.33 1.18
N ASP A 81 8.82 0.44 0.52
CA ASP A 81 9.31 0.60 -0.86
C ASP A 81 8.18 0.80 -1.88
N PHE A 82 7.01 0.23 -1.60
CA PHE A 82 5.81 0.38 -2.46
C PHE A 82 5.28 1.82 -2.54
N ASN A 83 5.73 2.72 -1.66
CA ASN A 83 5.41 4.15 -1.72
C ASN A 83 6.43 4.95 -2.53
N PHE A 84 7.49 4.32 -3.06
CA PHE A 84 8.49 5.01 -3.88
C PHE A 84 7.84 5.80 -5.01
N SER A 85 7.01 5.16 -5.84
CA SER A 85 6.38 5.83 -6.98
C SER A 85 5.44 6.97 -6.57
N ASN A 86 4.76 6.85 -5.42
CA ASN A 86 3.90 7.92 -4.90
C ASN A 86 4.73 9.15 -4.50
N LEU A 87 5.83 8.93 -3.79
CA LEU A 87 6.72 9.99 -3.34
C LEU A 87 7.46 10.62 -4.51
N ALA A 88 8.01 9.81 -5.42
CA ALA A 88 8.70 10.25 -6.63
C ALA A 88 7.77 11.09 -7.54
N SER A 89 6.51 10.65 -7.73
CA SER A 89 5.53 11.44 -8.49
C SER A 89 5.24 12.79 -7.85
N SER A 90 5.13 12.86 -6.52
CA SER A 90 4.89 14.12 -5.80
C SER A 90 6.06 15.09 -5.97
N ILE A 91 7.30 14.59 -5.86
CA ILE A 91 8.51 15.39 -6.10
C ILE A 91 8.56 15.87 -7.56
N THR A 92 8.25 14.98 -8.51
CA THR A 92 8.20 15.31 -9.95
C THR A 92 7.19 16.41 -10.24
N ILE A 93 6.00 16.33 -9.65
CA ILE A 93 4.97 17.39 -9.80
C ILE A 93 5.52 18.72 -9.24
N GLY A 94 6.17 18.71 -8.09
CA GLY A 94 6.79 19.90 -7.52
C GLY A 94 7.85 20.50 -8.45
N LYS A 95 8.77 19.68 -8.98
CA LYS A 95 9.79 20.10 -9.95
C LYS A 95 9.17 20.61 -11.25
N PHE A 96 8.15 19.95 -11.76
CA PHE A 96 7.40 20.36 -12.97
C PHE A 96 6.73 21.73 -12.79
N LEU A 97 6.34 22.08 -11.58
CA LEU A 97 5.76 23.38 -11.22
C LEU A 97 6.82 24.42 -10.80
N ASP A 98 8.09 24.18 -11.12
CA ASP A 98 9.23 25.07 -10.81
C ASP A 98 9.43 25.36 -9.31
N LEU A 99 8.96 24.48 -8.42
CA LEU A 99 9.27 24.58 -7.01
C LEU A 99 10.73 24.22 -6.75
N THR A 100 11.37 24.94 -5.84
CA THR A 100 12.72 24.62 -5.36
C THR A 100 12.70 23.33 -4.54
N ASN A 101 13.85 22.66 -4.45
CA ASN A 101 13.99 21.46 -3.62
C ASN A 101 13.58 21.70 -2.16
N ASP A 102 13.89 22.87 -1.61
CA ASP A 102 13.53 23.24 -0.24
C ASP A 102 12.00 23.45 -0.06
N GLU A 103 11.31 23.95 -1.08
CA GLU A 103 9.85 24.08 -1.04
C GLU A 103 9.17 22.71 -1.14
N ILE A 104 9.68 21.83 -2.00
CA ILE A 104 9.23 20.44 -2.09
C ILE A 104 9.46 19.73 -0.75
N GLN A 105 10.66 19.89 -0.16
CA GLN A 105 10.97 19.30 1.15
C GLN A 105 10.04 19.78 2.25
N LYS A 106 9.74 21.08 2.31
CA LYS A 106 8.73 21.60 3.27
C LYS A 106 7.35 20.99 3.08
N GLY A 107 6.94 20.74 1.84
CA GLY A 107 5.69 20.04 1.56
C GLY A 107 5.69 18.61 2.10
N LEU A 108 6.80 17.89 1.95
CA LEU A 108 6.98 16.54 2.50
C LEU A 108 7.02 16.52 4.02
N ASP A 109 7.64 17.52 4.65
CA ASP A 109 7.72 17.65 6.11
C ASP A 109 6.36 17.93 6.76
N LEU A 110 5.49 18.67 6.04
CA LEU A 110 4.13 18.99 6.47
C LEU A 110 3.14 17.84 6.22
N PHE A 111 3.54 16.84 5.44
CA PHE A 111 2.66 15.71 5.16
C PHE A 111 2.49 14.83 6.40
N GLU A 112 1.29 14.81 6.93
CA GLU A 112 0.86 13.88 7.99
C GLU A 112 0.08 12.72 7.35
N ASN A 113 0.50 11.51 7.65
CA ASN A 113 -0.19 10.31 7.17
C ASN A 113 -1.32 9.95 8.14
N ASP A 114 -2.45 10.65 8.05
CA ASP A 114 -3.63 10.47 8.91
C ASP A 114 -4.69 9.51 8.33
N SER A 115 -4.35 8.85 7.22
CA SER A 115 -5.33 8.12 6.40
C SER A 115 -5.35 6.61 6.57
N ASN A 116 -4.73 6.05 7.61
CA ASN A 116 -4.56 4.59 7.80
C ASN A 116 -3.90 3.90 6.59
N ARG A 117 -3.00 4.61 5.90
CA ARG A 117 -2.25 4.11 4.75
C ARG A 117 -0.79 3.96 5.11
N SER A 118 -0.29 2.72 5.10
CA SER A 118 1.14 2.44 5.25
C SER A 118 1.79 3.15 6.45
N GLU A 119 1.10 3.16 7.56
CA GLU A 119 1.53 3.80 8.81
C GLU A 119 2.21 2.78 9.70
N ILE A 120 3.31 3.18 10.35
CA ILE A 120 3.94 2.37 11.39
C ILE A 120 3.65 2.99 12.75
N ILE A 121 2.92 2.24 13.57
CA ILE A 121 2.48 2.65 14.90
C ILE A 121 3.23 1.84 15.94
N LYS A 122 3.79 2.49 16.96
CA LYS A 122 4.25 1.83 18.17
C LYS A 122 3.06 1.67 19.12
N PHE A 123 2.67 0.42 19.39
CA PHE A 123 1.52 0.09 20.21
C PHE A 123 1.96 -0.81 21.38
N GLY A 124 2.20 -0.21 22.54
CA GLY A 124 2.90 -0.87 23.64
C GLY A 124 4.32 -1.26 23.23
N SER A 125 4.65 -2.55 23.38
CA SER A 125 5.91 -3.14 22.89
C SER A 125 5.84 -3.62 21.44
N ASN A 126 4.65 -3.55 20.80
CA ASN A 126 4.41 -4.05 19.46
C ASN A 126 4.67 -2.95 18.41
N LYS A 127 5.07 -3.38 17.21
CA LYS A 127 5.17 -2.54 16.01
C LYS A 127 4.04 -2.93 15.05
N ILE A 128 3.12 -2.00 14.78
CA ILE A 128 1.97 -2.21 13.91
C ILE A 128 2.21 -1.54 12.57
N PHE A 129 2.07 -2.31 11.49
CA PHE A 129 2.06 -1.85 10.11
C PHE A 129 0.60 -1.73 9.68
N LEU A 130 0.04 -0.52 9.79
CA LEU A 130 -1.37 -0.25 9.51
C LEU A 130 -1.54 0.21 8.06
N ASP A 131 -2.27 -0.58 7.27
CA ASP A 131 -2.68 -0.25 5.90
C ASP A 131 -4.16 -0.64 5.69
N ALA A 132 -5.04 0.09 6.37
CA ALA A 132 -6.48 -0.20 6.46
C ALA A 132 -7.37 0.78 5.68
N TYR A 133 -6.82 1.50 4.70
CA TYR A 133 -7.59 2.44 3.88
C TYR A 133 -8.29 1.75 2.71
N ASN A 134 -7.59 0.87 1.98
CA ASN A 134 -8.17 0.11 0.87
C ASN A 134 -7.44 -1.21 0.70
N ALA A 135 -8.19 -2.23 0.23
CA ALA A 135 -7.63 -3.54 0.00
C ALA A 135 -8.19 -4.14 -1.30
N ASN A 136 -7.29 -4.72 -2.08
CA ASN A 136 -7.59 -5.56 -3.23
C ASN A 136 -6.60 -6.74 -3.27
N PRO A 137 -6.84 -7.79 -4.08
CA PRO A 137 -5.99 -8.98 -4.08
C PRO A 137 -4.51 -8.69 -4.32
N THR A 138 -4.21 -7.78 -5.25
CA THR A 138 -2.82 -7.40 -5.59
C THR A 138 -2.14 -6.69 -4.44
N SER A 139 -2.82 -5.72 -3.80
CA SER A 139 -2.23 -4.95 -2.71
C SER A 139 -2.07 -5.77 -1.42
N ILE A 140 -2.99 -6.70 -1.11
CA ILE A 140 -2.83 -7.62 0.02
C ILE A 140 -1.65 -8.54 -0.22
N LYS A 141 -1.56 -9.15 -1.41
CA LYS A 141 -0.43 -10.00 -1.78
C LYS A 141 0.91 -9.27 -1.65
N ALA A 142 1.01 -8.06 -2.18
CA ALA A 142 2.22 -7.25 -2.09
C ALA A 142 2.58 -6.94 -0.64
N ALA A 143 1.60 -6.57 0.20
CA ALA A 143 1.82 -6.27 1.61
C ALA A 143 2.32 -7.50 2.40
N ILE A 144 1.74 -8.69 2.18
CA ILE A 144 2.18 -9.94 2.80
C ILE A 144 3.62 -10.25 2.39
N LEU A 145 3.93 -10.20 1.08
CA LEU A 145 5.27 -10.53 0.57
C LEU A 145 6.33 -9.55 1.09
N ASN A 146 6.04 -8.25 1.14
CA ASN A 146 6.95 -7.26 1.71
C ASN A 146 7.15 -7.47 3.20
N PHE A 147 6.07 -7.70 3.94
CA PHE A 147 6.13 -7.97 5.37
C PHE A 147 6.94 -9.22 5.67
N ASP A 148 6.79 -10.29 4.87
CA ASP A 148 7.56 -11.51 5.01
C ASP A 148 9.04 -11.34 4.66
N LYS A 149 9.36 -10.47 3.71
CA LYS A 149 10.73 -10.15 3.32
C LYS A 149 11.46 -9.32 4.38
N GLU A 150 10.78 -8.31 4.94
CA GLU A 150 11.41 -7.34 5.84
C GLU A 150 11.40 -7.80 7.31
N ILE A 151 10.39 -8.55 7.72
CA ILE A 151 10.21 -9.00 9.10
C ILE A 151 10.43 -10.49 9.19
N THR A 152 11.48 -10.90 9.92
CA THR A 152 11.90 -12.30 10.00
C THR A 152 11.26 -13.09 11.15
N ALA A 153 10.76 -12.42 12.19
CA ALA A 153 10.26 -13.09 13.40
C ALA A 153 9.10 -12.33 14.07
N ASN A 154 8.42 -13.00 14.98
CA ASN A 154 7.36 -12.45 15.82
C ASN A 154 6.25 -11.77 15.02
N LYS A 155 5.71 -12.46 14.00
CA LYS A 155 4.72 -11.92 13.09
C LYS A 155 3.29 -12.30 13.45
N ILE A 156 2.39 -11.31 13.37
CA ILE A 156 0.94 -11.48 13.39
C ILE A 156 0.38 -10.82 12.14
N LEU A 157 -0.62 -11.46 11.54
CA LEU A 157 -1.31 -10.95 10.37
C LEU A 157 -2.78 -10.72 10.69
N VAL A 158 -3.30 -9.53 10.38
CA VAL A 158 -4.72 -9.19 10.50
C VAL A 158 -5.21 -8.72 9.14
N LEU A 159 -6.08 -9.50 8.51
CA LEU A 159 -6.63 -9.18 7.19
C LEU A 159 -8.13 -8.94 7.27
N GLY A 160 -8.58 -7.81 6.74
CA GLY A 160 -9.99 -7.48 6.56
C GLY A 160 -10.48 -7.69 5.14
N ASP A 161 -11.77 -7.91 4.99
CA ASP A 161 -12.40 -8.15 3.70
C ASP A 161 -11.98 -7.12 2.64
N MET A 162 -11.89 -7.60 1.41
CA MET A 162 -11.73 -6.80 0.20
C MET A 162 -13.10 -6.50 -0.40
N PHE A 163 -13.39 -5.22 -0.63
CA PHE A 163 -14.63 -4.79 -1.27
C PHE A 163 -14.48 -4.66 -2.78
N GLU A 164 -15.59 -4.41 -3.46
CA GLU A 164 -15.67 -4.12 -4.90
C GLU A 164 -15.25 -5.28 -5.83
N LEU A 165 -15.15 -6.51 -5.32
CA LEU A 165 -14.77 -7.69 -6.11
C LEU A 165 -15.96 -8.36 -6.82
N GLY A 166 -17.21 -7.96 -6.50
CA GLY A 166 -18.41 -8.52 -7.11
C GLY A 166 -18.45 -10.04 -7.02
N LYS A 167 -18.74 -10.71 -8.13
CA LYS A 167 -18.85 -12.20 -8.19
C LYS A 167 -17.52 -12.94 -7.95
N TYR A 168 -16.41 -12.25 -7.91
CA TYR A 168 -15.10 -12.87 -7.67
C TYR A 168 -14.69 -12.84 -6.19
N ALA A 169 -15.50 -12.24 -5.31
CA ALA A 169 -15.16 -12.03 -3.91
C ALA A 169 -14.73 -13.33 -3.19
N ASP A 170 -15.56 -14.39 -3.27
CA ASP A 170 -15.27 -15.65 -2.56
C ASP A 170 -13.94 -16.28 -3.05
N LYS A 171 -13.70 -16.27 -4.36
CA LYS A 171 -12.48 -16.82 -4.96
C LYS A 171 -11.24 -16.03 -4.55
N GLU A 172 -11.31 -14.70 -4.63
CA GLU A 172 -10.15 -13.86 -4.35
C GLU A 172 -9.78 -13.86 -2.86
N HIS A 173 -10.77 -13.93 -1.95
CA HIS A 173 -10.49 -14.12 -0.52
C HIS A 173 -9.86 -15.48 -0.24
N GLN A 174 -10.33 -16.55 -0.90
CA GLN A 174 -9.73 -17.88 -0.76
C GLN A 174 -8.28 -17.88 -1.29
N ASN A 175 -8.01 -17.27 -2.45
CA ASN A 175 -6.67 -17.15 -3.02
C ASN A 175 -5.71 -16.44 -2.05
N VAL A 176 -6.17 -15.42 -1.31
CA VAL A 176 -5.35 -14.75 -0.29
C VAL A 176 -5.07 -15.69 0.87
N VAL A 177 -6.06 -16.44 1.35
CA VAL A 177 -5.88 -17.43 2.43
C VAL A 177 -4.86 -18.51 2.02
N ASP A 178 -4.97 -19.02 0.80
CA ASP A 178 -4.08 -20.06 0.24
C ASP A 178 -2.65 -19.56 0.01
N LEU A 179 -2.45 -18.24 -0.10
CA LEU A 179 -1.13 -17.63 -0.30
C LEU A 179 -0.30 -17.56 0.99
N ILE A 180 -0.95 -17.51 2.16
CA ILE A 180 -0.27 -17.27 3.44
C ILE A 180 0.60 -18.48 3.82
N ASP A 181 1.90 -18.26 4.01
CA ASP A 181 2.77 -19.27 4.66
C ASP A 181 2.64 -19.17 6.17
N TYR A 182 1.72 -19.95 6.73
CA TYR A 182 1.38 -19.93 8.15
C TYR A 182 2.53 -20.25 9.11
N LYS A 183 3.59 -20.89 8.62
CA LYS A 183 4.78 -21.20 9.43
C LYS A 183 5.47 -19.94 9.91
N ASN A 184 5.35 -18.88 9.13
CA ASN A 184 5.98 -17.58 9.39
C ASN A 184 5.22 -16.75 10.43
N TYR A 185 3.98 -17.13 10.79
CA TYR A 185 3.12 -16.33 11.67
C TYR A 185 2.85 -17.02 12.99
N LYS A 186 2.79 -16.22 14.06
CA LYS A 186 2.34 -16.69 15.38
C LYS A 186 0.81 -16.83 15.40
N LYS A 187 0.11 -15.87 14.79
CA LYS A 187 -1.34 -15.84 14.61
C LYS A 187 -1.70 -15.16 13.29
N VAL A 188 -2.84 -15.58 12.74
CA VAL A 188 -3.49 -14.93 11.59
C VAL A 188 -4.94 -14.69 11.93
N TYR A 189 -5.38 -13.44 11.84
CA TYR A 189 -6.75 -13.03 12.08
C TYR A 189 -7.40 -12.61 10.75
N LEU A 190 -8.53 -13.19 10.43
CA LEU A 190 -9.31 -12.90 9.24
C LEU A 190 -10.64 -12.25 9.65
N VAL A 191 -10.91 -11.03 9.18
CA VAL A 191 -12.02 -10.20 9.64
C VAL A 191 -12.93 -9.81 8.48
N GLY A 192 -14.20 -10.16 8.60
CA GLY A 192 -15.23 -9.86 7.61
C GLY A 192 -15.96 -11.09 7.12
N ASN A 193 -17.11 -10.88 6.49
CA ASN A 193 -18.00 -11.96 6.08
C ASN A 193 -17.45 -12.84 4.95
N ASN A 194 -16.61 -12.28 4.08
CA ASN A 194 -16.01 -13.03 2.99
C ASN A 194 -14.86 -13.90 3.51
N PHE A 195 -13.93 -13.34 4.27
CA PHE A 195 -12.88 -14.11 4.91
C PHE A 195 -13.44 -15.16 5.87
N TYR A 196 -14.55 -14.87 6.58
CA TYR A 196 -15.18 -15.82 7.49
C TYR A 196 -15.62 -17.11 6.77
N LYS A 197 -16.02 -17.03 5.51
CA LYS A 197 -16.45 -18.17 4.68
C LYS A 197 -15.28 -18.99 4.13
N CYS A 198 -14.07 -18.44 4.07
CA CYS A 198 -12.92 -19.13 3.52
C CYS A 198 -12.62 -20.42 4.25
N LYS A 199 -12.20 -21.43 3.50
CA LYS A 199 -11.84 -22.75 4.06
C LYS A 199 -10.39 -22.74 4.48
N THR A 200 -10.13 -23.28 5.66
CA THR A 200 -8.78 -23.49 6.17
C THR A 200 -8.83 -24.50 7.32
N GLU A 201 -7.82 -25.35 7.42
CA GLU A 201 -7.62 -26.31 8.53
C GLU A 201 -6.51 -25.83 9.48
N GLU A 202 -5.92 -24.67 9.22
CA GLU A 202 -4.79 -24.14 10.00
C GLU A 202 -5.25 -23.60 11.36
N ILE A 203 -4.71 -24.18 12.43
CA ILE A 203 -5.06 -23.83 13.84
C ILE A 203 -4.65 -22.41 14.20
N LYS A 204 -3.67 -21.85 13.49
CA LYS A 204 -3.20 -20.48 13.73
C LYS A 204 -4.15 -19.40 13.23
N ILE A 205 -5.18 -19.79 12.45
CA ILE A 205 -6.17 -18.86 11.90
C ILE A 205 -7.37 -18.79 12.83
N GLU A 206 -7.72 -17.56 13.17
CA GLU A 206 -8.98 -17.23 13.82
C GLU A 206 -9.79 -16.30 12.91
N LYS A 207 -11.09 -16.55 12.78
CA LYS A 207 -11.98 -15.82 11.86
C LYS A 207 -13.07 -15.09 12.62
N PHE A 208 -13.29 -13.84 12.28
CA PHE A 208 -14.29 -12.97 12.88
C PHE A 208 -15.15 -12.35 11.79
N ARG A 209 -16.44 -12.18 12.07
CA ARG A 209 -17.38 -11.55 11.12
C ARG A 209 -17.24 -10.03 11.06
N SER A 210 -16.71 -9.43 12.13
CA SER A 210 -16.51 -7.99 12.26
C SER A 210 -15.35 -7.66 13.19
N VAL A 211 -14.88 -6.41 13.13
CA VAL A 211 -13.89 -5.89 14.09
C VAL A 211 -14.44 -5.94 15.51
N ASP A 212 -15.73 -5.60 15.69
CA ASP A 212 -16.36 -5.61 17.02
C ASP A 212 -16.44 -7.03 17.63
N GLU A 213 -16.50 -8.07 16.79
CA GLU A 213 -16.39 -9.45 17.26
C GLU A 213 -14.95 -9.79 17.66
N MET A 214 -13.98 -9.37 16.86
CA MET A 214 -12.57 -9.59 17.14
C MET A 214 -12.13 -8.88 18.43
N THR A 215 -12.50 -7.63 18.65
CA THR A 215 -12.10 -6.86 19.84
C THR A 215 -12.63 -7.42 21.15
N LYS A 216 -13.72 -8.21 21.12
CA LYS A 216 -14.23 -8.92 22.30
C LYS A 216 -13.37 -10.13 22.70
N SER A 217 -12.62 -10.67 21.76
CA SER A 217 -11.88 -11.92 21.95
C SER A 217 -10.36 -11.73 21.90
N VAL A 218 -9.90 -10.68 21.23
CA VAL A 218 -8.47 -10.42 20.99
C VAL A 218 -8.16 -8.98 21.37
N ASN A 219 -7.21 -8.82 22.29
CA ASN A 219 -6.62 -7.52 22.61
C ASN A 219 -5.17 -7.53 22.12
N LEU A 220 -4.82 -6.63 21.22
CA LEU A 220 -3.44 -6.56 20.68
C LEU A 220 -2.40 -6.17 21.75
N ASN A 221 -2.82 -5.59 22.88
CA ASN A 221 -1.94 -5.33 24.02
C ASN A 221 -1.52 -6.61 24.78
N ASP A 222 -2.22 -7.73 24.59
CA ASP A 222 -1.85 -9.01 25.23
C ASP A 222 -0.64 -9.66 24.54
N PHE A 223 -0.21 -9.12 23.41
CA PHE A 223 1.00 -9.55 22.72
C PHE A 223 2.18 -8.65 23.11
N ASP A 224 3.36 -9.28 23.16
CA ASP A 224 4.60 -8.60 23.50
C ASP A 224 5.64 -8.75 22.39
N SER A 225 6.24 -7.62 22.01
CA SER A 225 7.32 -7.55 21.02
C SER A 225 6.96 -8.17 19.66
N MET A 226 5.70 -8.00 19.22
CA MET A 226 5.21 -8.47 17.93
C MET A 226 5.28 -7.42 16.85
N ASN A 227 5.49 -7.89 15.62
CA ASN A 227 5.28 -7.14 14.40
C ASN A 227 3.91 -7.53 13.84
N ILE A 228 3.00 -6.59 13.68
CA ILE A 228 1.60 -6.86 13.33
C ILE A 228 1.27 -6.13 12.03
N LEU A 229 1.00 -6.87 10.95
CA LEU A 229 0.46 -6.27 9.72
C LEU A 229 -1.06 -6.26 9.81
N ILE A 230 -1.67 -5.08 9.69
CA ILE A 230 -3.12 -4.88 9.64
C ILE A 230 -3.48 -4.31 8.28
N LYS A 231 -4.23 -5.08 7.46
CA LYS A 231 -4.64 -4.65 6.12
C LYS A 231 -6.06 -5.07 5.78
N GLY A 232 -6.85 -4.13 5.24
CA GLY A 232 -8.23 -4.38 4.83
C GLY A 232 -8.86 -3.18 4.14
N SER A 233 -10.07 -3.37 3.62
CA SER A 233 -10.86 -2.26 3.09
C SER A 233 -11.35 -1.36 4.22
N ARG A 234 -11.42 -0.04 3.97
CA ARG A 234 -11.80 0.98 4.95
C ARG A 234 -13.13 0.68 5.67
N GLY A 235 -14.11 0.16 4.94
CA GLY A 235 -15.42 -0.17 5.51
C GLY A 235 -15.42 -1.31 6.54
N ILE A 236 -14.30 -2.04 6.72
CA ILE A 236 -14.14 -3.02 7.79
C ILE A 236 -13.81 -2.35 9.11
N GLY A 237 -13.07 -1.22 9.09
CA GLY A 237 -12.76 -0.43 10.29
C GLY A 237 -11.67 -1.05 11.16
N LEU A 238 -10.63 -1.68 10.53
CA LEU A 238 -9.55 -2.34 11.26
C LEU A 238 -8.70 -1.38 12.10
N GLU A 239 -8.70 -0.09 11.79
CA GLU A 239 -8.03 0.96 12.57
C GLU A 239 -8.53 1.03 14.02
N LYS A 240 -9.75 0.58 14.29
CA LYS A 240 -10.29 0.48 15.65
C LYS A 240 -9.48 -0.45 16.56
N LEU A 241 -8.72 -1.39 15.98
CA LEU A 241 -7.88 -2.30 16.76
C LEU A 241 -6.70 -1.58 17.44
N VAL A 242 -6.34 -0.39 16.99
CA VAL A 242 -5.20 0.40 17.49
C VAL A 242 -5.63 1.72 18.17
N ASN A 243 -6.91 2.03 18.19
CA ASN A 243 -7.45 3.28 18.74
C ASN A 243 -8.04 3.09 20.16
N TYR A 244 -7.58 2.10 20.94
CA TYR A 244 -8.02 1.83 22.32
C TYR A 244 -6.94 2.18 23.33
#